data_b6dbf80a3f56cbab34334b0d30859374
#
_entry.id   b6dbf80a3f56cbab34334b0d30859374
#
_cell.length_a   1.000
_cell.length_b   1.000
_cell.length_c   1.000
_cell.angle_alpha   90.00
_cell.angle_beta   90.00
_cell.angle_gamma   90.00
#
_symmetry.space_group_name_H-M   'P 1'
#
loop_
_entity.id
_entity.type
_entity.pdbx_description
1 polymer ?
#
loop_
_entity_poly.entity_id
_entity_poly.type
_entity_poly.pdbx_seq_one_letter_code
_entity_poly.pdbx_strand_id
1 'polypeptide(L)'
;MLARQGRRVVVFERFRQAAPVGAGFMLQPTGLAVLDDLGLTGAVEALAQPIDHIFGREARRGRVVLDVRYADLKRPRAALGVHRAALFEVLHRACLEAGVVIETDREMVAASAGRLSDACGAATPVFDLVVDASGARSRIAAAHGARFRPLAWGALWATTPWPGAPFDEAALQQVYRGAAKMVGVLPVGSRPGAPDRLATFFWSLKTADHVAWRDAGLEPWKAQVRALWPETTGLLDSLTDPDQLTLARYGHHTLASPVAERLAVIGDAAHSTSPQLGQGVNMGLLDARVLADALERDEDLPAALAAYARRRRWHVRLYQALSLGFTPFYQADGRVRPWIRDHLLGKLARLPPSPRLLAATVSGLLLDPRPDVRR
;
A
#
# COMPACT_ATOMS: atom_id res chain seq x y z
N MET A 1 -18.38 4.50 -3.54
CA MET A 1 -19.02 5.22 -2.42
C MET A 1 -19.84 6.40 -2.93
N LEU A 2 -19.25 7.47 -3.45
CA LEU A 2 -19.99 8.67 -3.88
C LEU A 2 -21.13 8.37 -4.88
N ALA A 3 -20.91 7.51 -5.87
CA ALA A 3 -21.97 7.09 -6.80
C ALA A 3 -23.12 6.37 -6.10
N ARG A 4 -22.83 5.55 -5.08
CA ARG A 4 -23.87 4.88 -4.26
C ARG A 4 -24.66 5.85 -3.37
N GLN A 5 -24.13 7.05 -3.13
CA GLN A 5 -24.83 8.17 -2.46
C GLN A 5 -25.64 9.03 -3.45
N GLY A 6 -25.83 8.56 -4.70
CA GLY A 6 -26.60 9.28 -5.72
C GLY A 6 -25.83 10.41 -6.42
N ARG A 7 -24.53 10.56 -6.19
CA ARG A 7 -23.74 11.60 -6.84
C ARG A 7 -23.28 11.15 -8.23
N ARG A 8 -23.29 12.06 -9.21
CA ARG A 8 -22.72 11.82 -10.53
C ARG A 8 -21.20 11.86 -10.43
N VAL A 9 -20.52 10.76 -10.79
CA VAL A 9 -19.06 10.61 -10.66
C VAL A 9 -18.44 10.36 -12.03
N VAL A 10 -17.37 11.13 -12.35
CA VAL A 10 -16.52 10.92 -13.51
C VAL A 10 -15.09 10.69 -13.00
N VAL A 11 -14.44 9.64 -13.47
CA VAL A 11 -13.03 9.33 -13.19
C VAL A 11 -12.21 9.61 -14.44
N PHE A 12 -11.17 10.42 -14.32
CA PHE A 12 -10.19 10.66 -15.38
C PHE A 12 -8.96 9.78 -15.12
N GLU A 13 -8.60 8.94 -16.07
CA GLU A 13 -7.46 8.03 -16.02
C GLU A 13 -6.47 8.36 -17.14
N ARG A 14 -5.19 8.48 -16.80
CA ARG A 14 -4.13 8.83 -17.78
C ARG A 14 -3.81 7.69 -18.76
N PHE A 15 -3.99 6.44 -18.36
CA PHE A 15 -3.76 5.30 -19.23
C PHE A 15 -4.89 5.15 -20.24
N ARG A 16 -4.56 4.69 -21.45
CA ARG A 16 -5.55 4.37 -22.50
C ARG A 16 -6.54 3.28 -22.08
N GLN A 17 -6.07 2.37 -21.27
CA GLN A 17 -6.88 1.30 -20.69
C GLN A 17 -6.65 1.28 -19.19
N ALA A 18 -7.70 1.35 -18.42
CA ALA A 18 -7.64 1.18 -16.99
C ALA A 18 -7.14 -0.25 -16.67
N ALA A 19 -5.93 -0.35 -16.15
CA ALA A 19 -5.27 -1.62 -15.90
C ALA A 19 -4.52 -1.61 -14.58
N PRO A 20 -4.43 -2.76 -13.88
CA PRO A 20 -3.66 -2.86 -12.67
C PRO A 20 -2.16 -2.81 -12.95
N VAL A 21 -1.42 -2.05 -12.15
CA VAL A 21 0.04 -1.93 -12.23
C VAL A 21 0.68 -2.39 -10.94
N GLY A 22 1.66 -3.30 -11.03
CA GLY A 22 2.45 -3.79 -9.90
C GLY A 22 2.03 -5.18 -9.40
N ALA A 23 2.74 -5.65 -8.37
CA ALA A 23 2.55 -6.97 -7.75
C ALA A 23 1.44 -6.96 -6.69
N GLY A 24 1.43 -7.94 -5.80
CA GLY A 24 0.48 -8.00 -4.69
C GLY A 24 0.89 -7.15 -3.49
N PHE A 25 0.00 -7.06 -2.54
CA PHE A 25 0.15 -6.33 -1.29
C PHE A 25 -0.77 -6.91 -0.21
N MET A 26 -0.66 -6.37 1.01
CA MET A 26 -1.55 -6.78 2.11
C MET A 26 -2.71 -5.80 2.27
N LEU A 27 -3.94 -6.32 2.23
CA LEU A 27 -5.12 -5.65 2.75
C LEU A 27 -5.23 -5.94 4.25
N GLN A 28 -5.08 -4.89 5.02
CA GLN A 28 -5.11 -4.93 6.47
C GLN A 28 -6.56 -4.81 7.00
N PRO A 29 -6.83 -5.15 8.26
CA PRO A 29 -8.17 -5.06 8.85
C PRO A 29 -8.89 -3.72 8.63
N THR A 30 -8.17 -2.59 8.59
CA THR A 30 -8.78 -1.28 8.29
C THR A 30 -9.23 -1.16 6.83
N GLY A 31 -8.45 -1.65 5.87
CA GLY A 31 -8.85 -1.68 4.46
C GLY A 31 -10.00 -2.65 4.21
N LEU A 32 -9.96 -3.82 4.85
CA LEU A 32 -11.04 -4.82 4.78
C LEU A 32 -12.38 -4.27 5.30
N ALA A 33 -12.34 -3.51 6.39
CA ALA A 33 -13.57 -2.90 6.90
C ALA A 33 -14.20 -1.88 5.93
N VAL A 34 -13.39 -1.22 5.10
CA VAL A 34 -13.92 -0.36 4.03
C VAL A 34 -14.56 -1.18 2.91
N LEU A 35 -14.01 -2.36 2.61
CA LEU A 35 -14.62 -3.31 1.66
C LEU A 35 -15.90 -3.95 2.22
N ASP A 36 -15.98 -4.20 3.54
CA ASP A 36 -17.21 -4.64 4.21
C ASP A 36 -18.34 -3.62 4.00
N ASP A 37 -18.05 -2.34 4.25
CA ASP A 37 -19.01 -1.24 4.04
C ASP A 37 -19.51 -1.14 2.57
N LEU A 38 -18.67 -1.60 1.63
CA LEU A 38 -19.03 -1.67 0.22
C LEU A 38 -19.69 -3.00 -0.18
N GLY A 39 -19.75 -4.00 0.71
CA GLY A 39 -20.22 -5.34 0.38
C GLY A 39 -19.33 -6.06 -0.64
N LEU A 40 -18.03 -5.72 -0.69
CA LEU A 40 -17.09 -6.25 -1.68
C LEU A 40 -16.07 -7.25 -1.10
N THR A 41 -16.08 -7.45 0.22
CA THR A 41 -15.11 -8.31 0.90
C THR A 41 -15.12 -9.73 0.35
N GLY A 42 -16.27 -10.37 0.21
CA GLY A 42 -16.36 -11.74 -0.30
C GLY A 42 -15.82 -11.88 -1.74
N ALA A 43 -16.03 -10.88 -2.59
CA ALA A 43 -15.48 -10.89 -3.95
C ALA A 43 -13.95 -10.78 -3.97
N VAL A 44 -13.37 -10.05 -3.02
CA VAL A 44 -11.90 -9.96 -2.88
C VAL A 44 -11.35 -11.23 -2.22
N GLU A 45 -11.98 -11.76 -1.18
CA GLU A 45 -11.58 -12.99 -0.49
C GLU A 45 -11.51 -14.20 -1.43
N ALA A 46 -12.43 -14.28 -2.39
CA ALA A 46 -12.43 -15.35 -3.40
C ALA A 46 -11.18 -15.38 -4.29
N LEU A 47 -10.43 -14.27 -4.36
CA LEU A 47 -9.21 -14.12 -5.17
C LEU A 47 -7.96 -13.91 -4.31
N ALA A 48 -8.12 -13.80 -2.99
CA ALA A 48 -7.05 -13.46 -2.06
C ALA A 48 -6.54 -14.69 -1.28
N GLN A 49 -5.47 -14.50 -0.53
CA GLN A 49 -4.96 -15.46 0.43
C GLN A 49 -5.04 -14.87 1.85
N PRO A 50 -5.71 -15.54 2.81
CA PRO A 50 -5.66 -15.13 4.21
C PRO A 50 -4.24 -15.14 4.77
N ILE A 51 -3.90 -14.10 5.52
CA ILE A 51 -2.58 -13.93 6.16
C ILE A 51 -2.77 -13.75 7.66
N ASP A 52 -2.33 -14.76 8.43
CA ASP A 52 -2.48 -14.79 9.88
C ASP A 52 -1.35 -14.06 10.59
N HIS A 53 -0.17 -13.99 9.97
CA HIS A 53 0.96 -13.33 10.60
C HIS A 53 2.01 -12.78 9.61
N ILE A 54 2.85 -11.90 10.13
CA ILE A 54 4.01 -11.35 9.45
C ILE A 54 5.24 -11.84 10.20
N PHE A 55 6.09 -12.58 9.52
CA PHE A 55 7.26 -13.20 10.10
C PHE A 55 8.55 -12.74 9.43
N GLY A 56 9.57 -12.43 10.22
CA GLY A 56 10.86 -12.02 9.71
C GLY A 56 12.02 -12.51 10.55
N ARG A 57 13.05 -13.06 9.90
CA ARG A 57 14.26 -13.58 10.55
C ARG A 57 15.54 -12.93 10.01
N GLU A 58 16.57 -12.82 10.84
CA GLU A 58 17.92 -12.47 10.43
C GLU A 58 18.59 -13.70 9.78
N ALA A 59 19.29 -13.48 8.65
CA ALA A 59 19.78 -14.56 7.78
C ALA A 59 20.90 -15.41 8.39
N ARG A 60 21.78 -14.84 9.24
CA ARG A 60 22.99 -15.56 9.71
C ARG A 60 22.72 -16.54 10.83
N ARG A 61 21.89 -16.12 11.78
CA ARG A 61 21.63 -16.90 13.02
C ARG A 61 20.16 -17.33 13.15
N GLY A 62 19.33 -17.00 12.17
CA GLY A 62 17.91 -17.31 12.19
C GLY A 62 17.10 -16.60 13.28
N ARG A 63 17.66 -15.53 13.86
CA ARG A 63 16.96 -14.77 14.93
C ARG A 63 15.69 -14.17 14.38
N VAL A 64 14.59 -14.37 15.09
CA VAL A 64 13.31 -13.75 14.75
C VAL A 64 13.39 -12.27 15.13
N VAL A 65 13.24 -11.40 14.15
CA VAL A 65 13.30 -9.94 14.27
C VAL A 65 11.95 -9.27 14.06
N LEU A 66 11.00 -10.00 13.52
CA LEU A 66 9.62 -9.58 13.34
C LEU A 66 8.71 -10.80 13.49
N ASP A 67 7.74 -10.73 14.37
CA ASP A 67 6.68 -11.73 14.55
C ASP A 67 5.42 -10.98 15.00
N VAL A 68 4.50 -10.76 14.07
CA VAL A 68 3.26 -10.04 14.33
C VAL A 68 2.11 -10.94 13.96
N ARG A 69 1.27 -11.28 14.92
CA ARG A 69 0.12 -12.17 14.76
C ARG A 69 -1.17 -11.38 14.87
N TYR A 70 -2.06 -11.56 13.92
CA TYR A 70 -3.38 -10.90 13.97
C TYR A 70 -4.27 -11.46 15.08
N ALA A 71 -3.97 -12.66 15.57
CA ALA A 71 -4.60 -13.22 16.76
C ALA A 71 -4.38 -12.40 18.05
N ASP A 72 -3.31 -11.58 18.10
CA ASP A 72 -3.02 -10.70 19.24
C ASP A 72 -3.93 -9.46 19.31
N LEU A 73 -4.74 -9.20 18.28
CA LEU A 73 -5.71 -8.11 18.29
C LEU A 73 -6.83 -8.37 19.30
N LYS A 74 -7.40 -7.32 19.86
CA LYS A 74 -8.58 -7.42 20.74
C LYS A 74 -9.78 -8.10 20.05
N ARG A 75 -9.93 -7.86 18.76
CA ARG A 75 -10.88 -8.53 17.86
C ARG A 75 -10.06 -9.07 16.72
N PRO A 76 -9.68 -10.36 16.77
CA PRO A 76 -8.85 -10.99 15.75
C PRO A 76 -9.49 -10.90 14.36
N ARG A 77 -8.72 -10.44 13.40
CA ARG A 77 -9.08 -10.44 11.98
C ARG A 77 -7.80 -10.58 11.17
N ALA A 78 -7.68 -11.63 10.38
CA ALA A 78 -6.57 -11.83 9.45
C ALA A 78 -6.53 -10.71 8.40
N ALA A 79 -5.33 -10.44 7.89
CA ALA A 79 -5.17 -9.65 6.68
C ALA A 79 -5.38 -10.53 5.44
N LEU A 80 -5.45 -9.94 4.28
CA LEU A 80 -5.44 -10.65 3.00
C LEU A 80 -4.20 -10.28 2.19
N GLY A 81 -3.48 -11.27 1.71
CA GLY A 81 -2.54 -11.10 0.61
C GLY A 81 -3.33 -11.06 -0.69
N VAL A 82 -3.24 -9.96 -1.43
CA VAL A 82 -4.06 -9.73 -2.62
C VAL A 82 -3.20 -9.34 -3.80
N HIS A 83 -3.36 -10.02 -4.93
CA HIS A 83 -2.79 -9.54 -6.18
C HIS A 83 -3.49 -8.24 -6.61
N ARG A 84 -2.72 -7.24 -7.04
CA ARG A 84 -3.27 -5.91 -7.36
C ARG A 84 -4.38 -5.97 -8.40
N ALA A 85 -4.28 -6.87 -9.39
CA ALA A 85 -5.32 -7.06 -10.40
C ALA A 85 -6.65 -7.54 -9.81
N ALA A 86 -6.63 -8.34 -8.75
CA ALA A 86 -7.84 -8.83 -8.10
C ALA A 86 -8.62 -7.70 -7.43
N LEU A 87 -7.95 -6.88 -6.61
CA LEU A 87 -8.61 -5.72 -6.01
C LEU A 87 -9.07 -4.70 -7.05
N PHE A 88 -8.24 -4.44 -8.07
CA PHE A 88 -8.58 -3.53 -9.17
C PHE A 88 -9.86 -3.99 -9.89
N GLU A 89 -9.93 -5.25 -10.30
CA GLU A 89 -11.09 -5.80 -11.01
C GLU A 89 -12.39 -5.68 -10.21
N VAL A 90 -12.34 -6.05 -8.92
CA VAL A 90 -13.50 -5.97 -8.03
C VAL A 90 -13.98 -4.53 -7.88
N LEU A 91 -13.07 -3.58 -7.63
CA LEU A 91 -13.42 -2.17 -7.48
C LEU A 91 -13.85 -1.53 -8.80
N HIS A 92 -13.18 -1.85 -9.91
CA HIS A 92 -13.50 -1.34 -11.23
C HIS A 92 -14.91 -1.78 -11.68
N ARG A 93 -15.23 -3.06 -11.53
CA ARG A 93 -16.56 -3.59 -11.81
C ARG A 93 -17.63 -2.90 -10.95
N ALA A 94 -17.39 -2.78 -9.65
CA ALA A 94 -18.31 -2.08 -8.75
C ALA A 94 -18.50 -0.60 -9.10
N CYS A 95 -17.49 0.06 -9.68
CA CYS A 95 -17.62 1.42 -10.20
C CYS A 95 -18.53 1.47 -11.42
N LEU A 96 -18.35 0.57 -12.38
CA LEU A 96 -19.19 0.49 -13.59
C LEU A 96 -20.66 0.17 -13.24
N GLU A 97 -20.88 -0.80 -12.35
CA GLU A 97 -22.21 -1.17 -11.84
C GLU A 97 -22.90 -0.01 -11.11
N ALA A 98 -22.14 0.87 -10.47
CA ALA A 98 -22.66 2.07 -9.82
C ALA A 98 -22.83 3.27 -10.78
N GLY A 99 -22.64 3.09 -12.09
CA GLY A 99 -22.82 4.13 -13.10
C GLY A 99 -21.70 5.19 -13.14
N VAL A 100 -20.51 4.87 -12.61
CA VAL A 100 -19.34 5.77 -12.70
C VAL A 100 -18.85 5.82 -14.15
N VAL A 101 -18.71 7.03 -14.70
CA VAL A 101 -18.10 7.24 -16.02
C VAL A 101 -16.57 7.27 -15.85
N ILE A 102 -15.86 6.46 -16.65
CA ILE A 102 -14.39 6.43 -16.65
C ILE A 102 -13.89 6.92 -18.01
N GLU A 103 -13.24 8.09 -18.01
CA GLU A 103 -12.60 8.67 -19.18
C GLU A 103 -11.11 8.33 -19.14
N THR A 104 -10.66 7.49 -20.04
CA THR A 104 -9.26 7.07 -20.18
C THR A 104 -8.48 7.99 -21.15
N ASP A 105 -7.15 7.85 -21.17
CA ASP A 105 -6.24 8.70 -21.96
C ASP A 105 -6.35 10.19 -21.60
N ARG A 106 -6.66 10.49 -20.33
CA ARG A 106 -6.90 11.84 -19.81
C ARG A 106 -6.04 12.10 -18.57
N GLU A 107 -4.81 12.62 -18.76
CA GLU A 107 -3.95 13.02 -17.64
C GLU A 107 -4.31 14.41 -17.14
N MET A 108 -4.98 14.48 -15.98
CA MET A 108 -5.28 15.75 -15.32
C MET A 108 -4.07 16.23 -14.51
N VAL A 109 -3.67 17.49 -14.76
CA VAL A 109 -2.42 18.03 -14.20
C VAL A 109 -2.64 19.24 -13.29
N ALA A 110 -3.79 19.88 -13.36
CA ALA A 110 -4.15 21.03 -12.52
C ALA A 110 -5.62 20.96 -12.10
N ALA A 111 -5.91 21.53 -10.93
CA ALA A 111 -7.25 21.72 -10.40
C ALA A 111 -7.39 23.14 -9.82
N SER A 112 -8.48 23.82 -10.14
CA SER A 112 -8.80 25.15 -9.61
C SER A 112 -10.31 25.37 -9.62
N ALA A 113 -10.88 25.79 -8.48
CA ALA A 113 -12.30 26.14 -8.31
C ALA A 113 -13.27 25.10 -8.93
N GLY A 114 -12.97 23.80 -8.75
CA GLY A 114 -13.80 22.70 -9.28
C GLY A 114 -13.56 22.34 -10.75
N ARG A 115 -12.61 22.96 -11.44
CA ARG A 115 -12.19 22.57 -12.81
C ARG A 115 -10.89 21.79 -12.78
N LEU A 116 -10.80 20.82 -13.67
CA LEU A 116 -9.55 20.13 -13.99
C LEU A 116 -9.03 20.63 -15.34
N SER A 117 -7.71 20.63 -15.49
CA SER A 117 -7.05 20.85 -16.77
C SER A 117 -6.07 19.72 -17.05
N ASP A 118 -6.04 19.26 -18.30
CA ASP A 118 -5.09 18.25 -18.75
C ASP A 118 -3.74 18.86 -19.17
N ALA A 119 -2.81 18.02 -19.58
CA ALA A 119 -1.48 18.44 -20.00
C ALA A 119 -1.47 19.29 -21.28
N CYS A 120 -2.53 19.22 -22.10
CA CYS A 120 -2.70 20.02 -23.32
C CYS A 120 -3.40 21.36 -23.05
N GLY A 121 -3.81 21.63 -21.81
CA GLY A 121 -4.53 22.84 -21.41
C GLY A 121 -6.03 22.78 -21.61
N ALA A 122 -6.60 21.66 -22.07
CA ALA A 122 -8.03 21.49 -22.15
C ALA A 122 -8.65 21.40 -20.75
N ALA A 123 -9.71 22.18 -20.53
CA ALA A 123 -10.39 22.25 -19.24
C ALA A 123 -11.71 21.48 -19.25
N THR A 124 -12.05 20.87 -18.11
CA THR A 124 -13.34 20.24 -17.89
C THR A 124 -14.44 21.28 -17.58
N PRO A 125 -15.71 20.91 -17.62
CA PRO A 125 -16.75 21.64 -16.90
C PRO A 125 -16.40 21.79 -15.40
N VAL A 126 -17.11 22.68 -14.71
CA VAL A 126 -16.98 22.83 -13.25
C VAL A 126 -17.68 21.66 -12.56
N PHE A 127 -16.98 20.99 -11.66
CA PHE A 127 -17.52 20.01 -10.74
C PHE A 127 -17.77 20.64 -9.37
N ASP A 128 -18.73 20.11 -8.63
CA ASP A 128 -18.95 20.50 -7.23
C ASP A 128 -17.73 20.18 -6.36
N LEU A 129 -17.08 19.04 -6.64
CA LEU A 129 -15.88 18.58 -5.95
C LEU A 129 -14.95 17.85 -6.91
N VAL A 130 -13.66 18.16 -6.84
CA VAL A 130 -12.56 17.39 -7.43
C VAL A 130 -11.93 16.55 -6.33
N VAL A 131 -11.70 15.26 -6.62
CA VAL A 131 -10.95 14.35 -5.73
C VAL A 131 -9.67 13.93 -6.43
N ASP A 132 -8.53 14.41 -5.93
CA ASP A 132 -7.22 13.97 -6.43
C ASP A 132 -6.77 12.67 -5.75
N ALA A 133 -6.83 11.58 -6.49
CA ALA A 133 -6.33 10.25 -6.12
C ALA A 133 -5.19 9.79 -7.05
N SER A 134 -4.47 10.72 -7.70
CA SER A 134 -3.51 10.42 -8.76
C SER A 134 -2.16 9.87 -8.27
N GLY A 135 -2.03 9.64 -6.94
CA GLY A 135 -0.88 8.95 -6.34
C GLY A 135 0.29 9.87 -5.99
N ALA A 136 1.39 9.29 -5.54
CA ALA A 136 2.52 9.98 -4.93
C ALA A 136 3.19 11.06 -5.80
N ARG A 137 2.96 11.03 -7.11
CA ARG A 137 3.50 12.01 -8.07
C ARG A 137 2.45 12.96 -8.62
N SER A 138 1.36 13.15 -7.88
CA SER A 138 0.31 14.08 -8.27
C SER A 138 0.85 15.48 -8.54
N ARG A 139 0.59 16.00 -9.74
CA ARG A 139 0.88 17.39 -10.10
C ARG A 139 -0.08 18.36 -9.43
N ILE A 140 -1.32 17.94 -9.22
CA ILE A 140 -2.34 18.70 -8.48
C ILE A 140 -1.90 18.87 -7.04
N ALA A 141 -1.56 17.77 -6.34
CA ALA A 141 -1.08 17.83 -4.97
C ALA A 141 0.22 18.64 -4.84
N ALA A 142 1.13 18.55 -5.81
CA ALA A 142 2.37 19.35 -5.84
C ALA A 142 2.08 20.85 -5.89
N ALA A 143 1.10 21.28 -6.71
CA ALA A 143 0.64 22.67 -6.77
C ALA A 143 0.03 23.14 -5.43
N HIS A 144 -0.50 22.21 -4.62
CA HIS A 144 -1.07 22.46 -3.30
C HIS A 144 -0.07 22.23 -2.15
N GLY A 145 1.24 22.16 -2.46
CA GLY A 145 2.32 22.12 -1.47
C GLY A 145 2.81 20.74 -1.10
N ALA A 146 2.41 19.67 -1.81
CA ALA A 146 3.02 18.36 -1.63
C ALA A 146 4.50 18.39 -2.05
N ARG A 147 5.39 17.98 -1.14
CA ARG A 147 6.83 17.95 -1.38
C ARG A 147 7.31 16.50 -1.25
N PHE A 148 7.22 15.77 -2.35
CA PHE A 148 7.68 14.39 -2.39
C PHE A 148 9.19 14.30 -2.14
N ARG A 149 9.59 13.55 -1.11
CA ARG A 149 10.97 13.27 -0.74
C ARG A 149 11.30 11.83 -1.09
N PRO A 150 12.03 11.57 -2.19
CA PRO A 150 12.37 10.21 -2.58
C PRO A 150 13.27 9.54 -1.53
N LEU A 151 13.05 8.26 -1.30
CA LEU A 151 13.93 7.42 -0.49
C LEU A 151 15.05 6.86 -1.37
N ALA A 152 16.24 6.73 -0.77
CA ALA A 152 17.40 6.11 -1.44
C ALA A 152 17.15 4.62 -1.74
N TRP A 153 16.33 3.98 -0.91
CA TRP A 153 15.95 2.57 -1.04
C TRP A 153 14.58 2.41 -1.68
N GLY A 154 14.51 1.45 -2.61
CA GLY A 154 13.31 0.89 -3.17
C GLY A 154 13.28 -0.63 -3.00
N ALA A 155 12.51 -1.30 -3.82
CA ALA A 155 12.54 -2.75 -3.92
C ALA A 155 12.18 -3.19 -5.35
N LEU A 156 12.78 -4.29 -5.78
CA LEU A 156 12.34 -5.05 -6.94
C LEU A 156 11.17 -5.93 -6.51
N TRP A 157 10.09 -5.90 -7.28
CA TRP A 157 8.89 -6.68 -7.04
C TRP A 157 8.58 -7.55 -8.24
N ALA A 158 8.25 -8.82 -8.00
CA ALA A 158 7.79 -9.74 -9.02
C ALA A 158 6.55 -10.50 -8.53
N THR A 159 5.72 -10.92 -9.47
CA THR A 159 4.68 -11.92 -9.24
C THR A 159 5.18 -13.25 -9.80
N THR A 160 5.17 -14.28 -8.97
CA THR A 160 5.61 -15.64 -9.30
C THR A 160 4.50 -16.65 -8.99
N PRO A 161 4.52 -17.83 -9.57
CA PRO A 161 3.69 -18.93 -9.09
C PRO A 161 3.94 -19.17 -7.59
N TRP A 162 2.92 -19.59 -6.85
CA TRP A 162 3.08 -19.99 -5.45
C TRP A 162 3.92 -21.27 -5.37
N PRO A 163 5.06 -21.28 -4.65
CA PRO A 163 5.98 -22.40 -4.67
C PRO A 163 5.57 -23.56 -3.76
N GLY A 164 4.57 -23.38 -2.88
CA GLY A 164 4.25 -24.38 -1.85
C GLY A 164 5.29 -24.44 -0.73
N ALA A 165 5.42 -25.64 -0.13
CA ALA A 165 6.41 -25.85 0.92
C ALA A 165 7.84 -25.55 0.41
N PRO A 166 8.72 -24.99 1.27
CA PRO A 166 8.56 -24.81 2.73
C PRO A 166 7.93 -23.47 3.14
N PHE A 167 7.30 -22.74 2.23
CA PHE A 167 6.67 -21.47 2.55
C PHE A 167 5.31 -21.68 3.23
N ASP A 168 5.04 -20.85 4.24
CA ASP A 168 3.77 -20.80 4.94
C ASP A 168 2.76 -19.95 4.15
N GLU A 169 1.68 -20.57 3.73
CA GLU A 169 0.64 -19.90 2.93
C GLU A 169 -0.19 -18.87 3.71
N ALA A 170 -0.13 -18.90 5.03
CA ALA A 170 -0.82 -17.95 5.90
C ALA A 170 0.11 -16.83 6.42
N ALA A 171 1.33 -16.69 5.86
CA ALA A 171 2.31 -15.73 6.34
C ALA A 171 2.94 -14.87 5.25
N LEU A 172 3.15 -13.59 5.57
CA LEU A 172 4.21 -12.81 4.93
C LEU A 172 5.53 -13.20 5.57
N GLN A 173 6.43 -13.85 4.82
CA GLN A 173 7.74 -14.28 5.30
C GLN A 173 8.85 -13.40 4.76
N GLN A 174 9.82 -13.04 5.61
CA GLN A 174 10.90 -12.13 5.26
C GLN A 174 12.24 -12.59 5.87
N VAL A 175 13.32 -12.40 5.11
CA VAL A 175 14.69 -12.65 5.57
C VAL A 175 15.53 -11.38 5.41
N TYR A 176 16.32 -11.06 6.43
CA TYR A 176 17.09 -9.83 6.51
C TYR A 176 18.59 -10.10 6.69
N ARG A 177 19.43 -9.30 6.00
CA ARG A 177 20.86 -9.17 6.33
C ARG A 177 21.17 -7.70 6.63
N GLY A 178 21.22 -7.38 7.92
CA GLY A 178 21.24 -5.99 8.38
C GLY A 178 19.97 -5.24 7.94
N ALA A 179 20.12 -3.98 7.55
CA ALA A 179 19.05 -3.21 6.92
C ALA A 179 19.26 -3.00 5.41
N ALA A 180 20.36 -3.48 4.86
CA ALA A 180 20.71 -3.29 3.46
C ALA A 180 20.09 -4.35 2.53
N LYS A 181 19.77 -5.53 3.05
CA LYS A 181 19.20 -6.62 2.26
C LYS A 181 17.96 -7.18 2.96
N MET A 182 16.86 -7.13 2.26
CA MET A 182 15.59 -7.71 2.67
C MET A 182 15.00 -8.45 1.47
N VAL A 183 14.61 -9.67 1.68
CA VAL A 183 13.85 -10.49 0.74
C VAL A 183 12.55 -10.92 1.41
N GLY A 184 11.46 -10.93 0.67
CA GLY A 184 10.19 -11.38 1.20
C GLY A 184 9.35 -12.11 0.17
N VAL A 185 8.50 -12.99 0.70
CA VAL A 185 7.53 -13.78 -0.05
C VAL A 185 6.17 -13.60 0.62
N LEU A 186 5.20 -13.16 -0.15
CA LEU A 186 3.82 -12.96 0.27
C LEU A 186 2.90 -13.77 -0.65
N PRO A 187 2.15 -14.75 -0.15
CA PRO A 187 1.08 -15.37 -0.94
C PRO A 187 -0.04 -14.36 -1.21
N VAL A 188 -0.54 -14.28 -2.45
CA VAL A 188 -1.45 -13.21 -2.89
C VAL A 188 -2.70 -13.73 -3.61
N GLY A 189 -3.02 -15.00 -3.41
CA GLY A 189 -4.16 -15.63 -4.06
C GLY A 189 -3.98 -15.79 -5.56
N SER A 190 -4.98 -15.42 -6.36
CA SER A 190 -5.01 -15.60 -7.81
C SER A 190 -5.33 -14.30 -8.55
N ARG A 191 -5.20 -14.32 -9.87
CA ARG A 191 -5.69 -13.24 -10.75
C ARG A 191 -7.12 -13.54 -11.21
N PRO A 192 -7.91 -12.51 -11.54
CA PRO A 192 -9.18 -12.72 -12.20
C PRO A 192 -9.01 -13.54 -13.48
N GLY A 193 -9.85 -14.57 -13.66
CA GLY A 193 -9.80 -15.45 -14.82
C GLY A 193 -8.63 -16.44 -14.88
N ALA A 194 -7.74 -16.46 -13.88
CA ALA A 194 -6.63 -17.40 -13.78
C ALA A 194 -6.58 -18.01 -12.36
N PRO A 195 -6.86 -19.31 -12.20
CA PRO A 195 -7.00 -19.93 -10.87
C PRO A 195 -5.65 -20.20 -10.18
N ASP A 196 -4.54 -20.05 -10.90
CA ASP A 196 -3.21 -20.35 -10.36
C ASP A 196 -2.89 -19.48 -9.15
N ARG A 197 -2.45 -20.12 -8.09
CA ARG A 197 -2.01 -19.44 -6.86
C ARG A 197 -0.68 -18.72 -7.11
N LEU A 198 -0.59 -17.51 -6.62
CA LEU A 198 0.52 -16.60 -6.85
C LEU A 198 1.18 -16.17 -5.54
N ALA A 199 2.46 -15.84 -5.65
CA ALA A 199 3.21 -15.11 -4.63
C ALA A 199 3.71 -13.79 -5.19
N THR A 200 3.83 -12.82 -4.31
CA THR A 200 4.63 -11.63 -4.54
C THR A 200 5.99 -11.84 -3.90
N PHE A 201 7.02 -11.80 -4.72
CA PHE A 201 8.42 -11.76 -4.30
C PHE A 201 8.91 -10.31 -4.27
N PHE A 202 9.71 -9.93 -3.27
CA PHE A 202 10.35 -8.62 -3.26
C PHE A 202 11.77 -8.67 -2.68
N TRP A 203 12.63 -7.78 -3.21
CA TRP A 203 14.02 -7.64 -2.83
C TRP A 203 14.39 -6.16 -2.69
N SER A 204 14.95 -5.77 -1.53
CA SER A 204 15.40 -4.39 -1.33
C SER A 204 16.58 -4.03 -2.21
N LEU A 205 16.49 -2.87 -2.88
CA LEU A 205 17.52 -2.35 -3.76
C LEU A 205 17.60 -0.83 -3.60
N LYS A 206 18.81 -0.27 -3.61
CA LYS A 206 18.96 1.18 -3.76
C LYS A 206 18.49 1.60 -5.14
N THR A 207 17.75 2.68 -5.21
CA THR A 207 17.22 3.18 -6.49
C THR A 207 18.35 3.51 -7.47
N ALA A 208 19.50 3.99 -6.98
CA ALA A 208 20.68 4.30 -7.78
C ALA A 208 21.36 3.05 -8.38
N ASP A 209 21.23 1.89 -7.73
CA ASP A 209 21.88 0.66 -8.18
C ASP A 209 21.07 -0.09 -9.25
N HIS A 210 19.88 0.41 -9.61
CA HIS A 210 18.96 -0.32 -10.50
C HIS A 210 19.51 -0.53 -11.90
N VAL A 211 20.20 0.47 -12.47
CA VAL A 211 20.81 0.35 -13.81
C VAL A 211 21.91 -0.70 -13.78
N ALA A 212 22.84 -0.61 -12.83
CA ALA A 212 23.92 -1.58 -12.68
C ALA A 212 23.40 -3.01 -12.41
N TRP A 213 22.32 -3.14 -11.62
CA TRP A 213 21.65 -4.43 -11.41
C TRP A 213 21.11 -5.02 -12.72
N ARG A 214 20.46 -4.18 -13.54
CA ARG A 214 19.88 -4.61 -14.82
C ARG A 214 20.97 -5.02 -15.82
N ASP A 215 22.06 -4.24 -15.91
CA ASP A 215 23.18 -4.50 -16.82
C ASP A 215 23.94 -5.79 -16.44
N ALA A 216 24.03 -6.09 -15.14
CA ALA A 216 24.64 -7.32 -14.65
C ALA A 216 23.81 -8.59 -14.94
N GLY A 217 22.54 -8.44 -15.26
CA GLY A 217 21.61 -9.54 -15.52
C GLY A 217 21.13 -10.27 -14.25
N LEU A 218 20.28 -11.28 -14.46
CA LEU A 218 19.58 -11.96 -13.35
C LEU A 218 20.48 -12.89 -12.52
N GLU A 219 21.45 -13.59 -13.15
CA GLU A 219 22.14 -14.67 -12.44
C GLU A 219 23.01 -14.21 -11.26
N PRO A 220 23.79 -13.11 -11.34
CA PRO A 220 24.52 -12.60 -10.18
C PRO A 220 23.61 -12.19 -9.03
N TRP A 221 22.42 -11.64 -9.37
CA TRP A 221 21.41 -11.27 -8.37
C TRP A 221 20.73 -12.51 -7.77
N LYS A 222 20.32 -13.49 -8.59
CA LYS A 222 19.74 -14.76 -8.10
C LYS A 222 20.70 -15.48 -7.15
N ALA A 223 22.01 -15.50 -7.47
CA ALA A 223 23.02 -16.05 -6.58
C ALA A 223 23.04 -15.35 -5.22
N GLN A 224 22.90 -14.02 -5.17
CA GLN A 224 22.82 -13.25 -3.92
C GLN A 224 21.54 -13.62 -3.12
N VAL A 225 20.40 -13.78 -3.79
CA VAL A 225 19.13 -14.14 -3.16
C VAL A 225 19.21 -15.56 -2.58
N ARG A 226 19.70 -16.54 -3.37
CA ARG A 226 19.91 -17.93 -2.91
C ARG A 226 20.85 -18.01 -1.71
N ALA A 227 21.93 -17.23 -1.71
CA ALA A 227 22.87 -17.16 -0.57
C ALA A 227 22.24 -16.54 0.69
N LEU A 228 21.20 -15.71 0.54
CA LEU A 228 20.48 -15.09 1.65
C LEU A 228 19.34 -16.00 2.15
N TRP A 229 18.60 -16.60 1.24
CA TRP A 229 17.42 -17.44 1.51
C TRP A 229 17.32 -18.58 0.48
N PRO A 230 18.00 -19.73 0.73
CA PRO A 230 18.10 -20.84 -0.24
C PRO A 230 16.75 -21.39 -0.71
N GLU A 231 15.76 -21.37 0.16
CA GLU A 231 14.41 -21.87 -0.11
C GLU A 231 13.70 -21.10 -1.25
N THR A 232 14.17 -19.91 -1.61
CA THR A 232 13.61 -19.13 -2.73
C THR A 232 14.01 -19.64 -4.11
N THR A 233 14.84 -20.67 -4.23
CA THR A 233 15.36 -21.16 -5.52
C THR A 233 14.24 -21.42 -6.52
N GLY A 234 13.19 -22.15 -6.17
CA GLY A 234 12.09 -22.43 -7.09
C GLY A 234 11.33 -21.18 -7.55
N LEU A 235 11.21 -20.15 -6.70
CA LEU A 235 10.66 -18.86 -7.08
C LEU A 235 11.54 -18.15 -8.12
N LEU A 236 12.85 -18.16 -7.88
CA LEU A 236 13.82 -17.49 -8.74
C LEU A 236 13.93 -18.16 -10.13
N ASP A 237 13.70 -19.45 -10.21
CA ASP A 237 13.74 -20.19 -11.48
C ASP A 237 12.61 -19.77 -12.43
N SER A 238 11.48 -19.29 -11.90
CA SER A 238 10.37 -18.72 -12.68
C SER A 238 10.68 -17.33 -13.25
N LEU A 239 11.71 -16.65 -12.74
CA LEU A 239 12.13 -15.32 -13.18
C LEU A 239 13.22 -15.48 -14.25
N THR A 240 12.86 -15.37 -15.52
CA THR A 240 13.75 -15.57 -16.66
C THR A 240 14.13 -14.27 -17.36
N ASP A 241 13.39 -13.19 -17.11
CA ASP A 241 13.62 -11.88 -17.72
C ASP A 241 13.64 -10.78 -16.62
N PRO A 242 14.62 -9.84 -16.66
CA PRO A 242 14.66 -8.68 -15.77
C PRO A 242 13.37 -7.84 -15.78
N ASP A 243 12.61 -7.82 -16.87
CA ASP A 243 11.36 -7.07 -17.00
C ASP A 243 10.20 -7.65 -16.17
N GLN A 244 10.35 -8.88 -15.68
CA GLN A 244 9.42 -9.46 -14.67
C GLN A 244 9.59 -8.81 -13.29
N LEU A 245 10.67 -8.06 -13.06
CA LEU A 245 10.94 -7.37 -11.80
C LEU A 245 10.75 -5.86 -11.95
N THR A 246 9.74 -5.34 -11.31
CA THR A 246 9.44 -3.90 -11.32
C THR A 246 10.11 -3.21 -10.15
N LEU A 247 10.89 -2.15 -10.42
CA LEU A 247 11.43 -1.30 -9.35
C LEU A 247 10.36 -0.39 -8.79
N ALA A 248 9.95 -0.64 -7.55
CA ALA A 248 9.14 0.28 -6.77
C ALA A 248 10.05 1.34 -6.12
N ARG A 249 9.79 2.60 -6.45
CA ARG A 249 10.45 3.78 -5.86
C ARG A 249 9.54 4.39 -4.83
N TYR A 250 10.04 4.52 -3.61
CA TYR A 250 9.28 5.05 -2.48
C TYR A 250 9.68 6.48 -2.17
N GLY A 251 8.83 7.18 -1.47
CA GLY A 251 9.10 8.51 -0.95
C GLY A 251 8.10 8.90 0.12
N HIS A 252 8.45 9.90 0.87
CA HIS A 252 7.59 10.46 1.91
C HIS A 252 7.14 11.86 1.55
N HIS A 253 5.86 12.11 1.70
CA HIS A 253 5.30 13.44 1.85
C HIS A 253 3.99 13.38 2.62
N THR A 254 3.61 14.50 3.19
CA THR A 254 2.30 14.70 3.81
C THR A 254 1.87 16.11 3.53
N LEU A 255 0.70 16.29 2.92
CA LEU A 255 0.10 17.61 2.76
C LEU A 255 -0.26 18.19 4.13
N ALA A 256 0.03 19.48 4.31
CA ALA A 256 -0.38 20.21 5.50
C ALA A 256 -1.91 20.30 5.61
N SER A 257 -2.57 20.55 4.47
CA SER A 257 -4.02 20.48 4.29
C SER A 257 -4.33 19.60 3.08
N PRO A 258 -5.06 18.49 3.25
CA PRO A 258 -5.50 17.64 2.14
C PRO A 258 -6.75 18.20 1.45
N VAL A 259 -7.17 19.42 1.76
CA VAL A 259 -8.36 20.06 1.19
C VAL A 259 -8.09 21.50 0.80
N ALA A 260 -8.76 21.94 -0.25
CA ALA A 260 -8.82 23.33 -0.72
C ALA A 260 -10.22 23.61 -1.27
N GLU A 261 -10.44 24.79 -1.88
CA GLU A 261 -11.72 25.12 -2.51
C GLU A 261 -12.10 24.06 -3.56
N ARG A 262 -13.22 23.36 -3.33
CA ARG A 262 -13.73 22.28 -4.20
C ARG A 262 -12.70 21.18 -4.52
N LEU A 263 -11.73 20.95 -3.64
CA LEU A 263 -10.69 19.95 -3.82
C LEU A 263 -10.48 19.13 -2.54
N ALA A 264 -10.47 17.80 -2.69
CA ALA A 264 -9.95 16.87 -1.71
C ALA A 264 -8.80 16.05 -2.32
N VAL A 265 -7.71 15.89 -1.59
CA VAL A 265 -6.57 15.06 -1.98
C VAL A 265 -6.54 13.83 -1.06
N ILE A 266 -6.46 12.63 -1.64
CA ILE A 266 -6.55 11.36 -0.91
C ILE A 266 -5.41 10.39 -1.26
N GLY A 267 -5.19 9.41 -0.40
CA GLY A 267 -4.22 8.33 -0.62
C GLY A 267 -2.80 8.86 -0.78
N ASP A 268 -2.01 8.22 -1.63
CA ASP A 268 -0.61 8.56 -1.86
C ASP A 268 -0.41 9.98 -2.42
N ALA A 269 -1.44 10.61 -3.01
CA ALA A 269 -1.38 12.01 -3.41
C ALA A 269 -1.33 12.95 -2.20
N ALA A 270 -1.99 12.59 -1.10
CA ALA A 270 -1.99 13.37 0.15
C ALA A 270 -0.85 13.00 1.11
N HIS A 271 -0.49 11.70 1.20
CA HIS A 271 0.39 11.19 2.26
C HIS A 271 1.14 9.91 1.85
N SER A 272 2.03 10.01 0.89
CA SER A 272 2.88 8.89 0.47
C SER A 272 3.85 8.45 1.57
N THR A 273 4.11 7.16 1.66
CA THR A 273 4.92 6.54 2.72
C THR A 273 5.74 5.36 2.20
N SER A 274 6.71 4.89 3.00
CA SER A 274 7.42 3.64 2.71
C SER A 274 6.51 2.42 2.94
N PRO A 275 6.76 1.27 2.29
CA PRO A 275 5.91 0.09 2.41
C PRO A 275 6.11 -0.69 3.71
N GLN A 276 6.98 -0.25 4.62
CA GLN A 276 7.40 -1.01 5.81
C GLN A 276 6.24 -1.39 6.74
N LEU A 277 5.19 -0.59 6.78
CA LEU A 277 3.99 -0.86 7.57
C LEU A 277 2.85 -1.50 6.76
N GLY A 278 3.00 -1.65 5.44
CA GLY A 278 1.95 -2.19 4.56
C GLY A 278 0.66 -1.38 4.54
N GLN A 279 0.71 -0.06 4.79
CA GLN A 279 -0.49 0.76 5.02
C GLN A 279 -0.95 1.60 3.84
N GLY A 280 -0.19 1.75 2.75
CA GLY A 280 -0.51 2.70 1.68
C GLY A 280 -1.94 2.55 1.13
N VAL A 281 -2.28 1.37 0.62
CA VAL A 281 -3.63 1.10 0.06
C VAL A 281 -4.72 1.20 1.13
N ASN A 282 -4.45 0.74 2.36
CA ASN A 282 -5.42 0.74 3.46
C ASN A 282 -5.76 2.17 3.90
N MET A 283 -4.76 3.05 3.95
CA MET A 283 -4.95 4.47 4.24
C MET A 283 -5.73 5.18 3.13
N GLY A 284 -5.48 4.85 1.85
CA GLY A 284 -6.24 5.40 0.72
C GLY A 284 -7.71 4.98 0.72
N LEU A 285 -8.00 3.70 1.02
CA LEU A 285 -9.38 3.21 1.19
C LEU A 285 -10.07 3.92 2.36
N LEU A 286 -9.36 4.10 3.46
CA LEU A 286 -9.88 4.80 4.63
C LEU A 286 -10.12 6.30 4.38
N ASP A 287 -9.29 6.96 3.56
CA ASP A 287 -9.54 8.33 3.09
C ASP A 287 -10.84 8.41 2.32
N ALA A 288 -11.03 7.51 1.34
CA ALA A 288 -12.24 7.47 0.53
C ALA A 288 -13.50 7.28 1.38
N ARG A 289 -13.43 6.40 2.40
CA ARG A 289 -14.54 6.18 3.33
C ARG A 289 -14.84 7.42 4.17
N VAL A 290 -13.81 8.02 4.78
CA VAL A 290 -14.01 9.17 5.67
C VAL A 290 -14.47 10.41 4.89
N LEU A 291 -14.00 10.59 3.64
CA LEU A 291 -14.47 11.66 2.76
C LEU A 291 -15.94 11.45 2.38
N ALA A 292 -16.31 10.22 1.97
CA ALA A 292 -17.69 9.91 1.62
C ALA A 292 -18.65 10.13 2.81
N ASP A 293 -18.25 9.68 4.01
CA ASP A 293 -19.01 9.92 5.25
C ASP A 293 -19.19 11.40 5.58
N ALA A 294 -18.14 12.20 5.38
CA ALA A 294 -18.21 13.64 5.65
C ALA A 294 -19.18 14.34 4.69
N LEU A 295 -19.12 13.98 3.41
CA LEU A 295 -19.99 14.53 2.37
C LEU A 295 -21.46 14.07 2.49
N GLU A 296 -21.72 12.92 3.13
CA GLU A 296 -23.08 12.42 3.38
C GLU A 296 -23.74 13.13 4.57
N ARG A 297 -22.94 13.50 5.57
CA ARG A 297 -23.43 14.10 6.83
C ARG A 297 -23.60 15.59 6.79
N ASP A 298 -22.94 16.26 5.87
CA ASP A 298 -22.91 17.73 5.79
C ASP A 298 -23.16 18.18 4.35
N GLU A 299 -24.20 18.97 4.15
CA GLU A 299 -24.56 19.51 2.85
C GLU A 299 -23.67 20.69 2.45
N ASP A 300 -23.05 21.37 3.44
CA ASP A 300 -22.07 22.41 3.19
C ASP A 300 -20.72 21.83 2.84
N LEU A 301 -20.30 21.95 1.59
CA LEU A 301 -19.06 21.39 1.09
C LEU A 301 -17.81 21.83 1.88
N PRO A 302 -17.57 23.11 2.20
CA PRO A 302 -16.48 23.53 3.06
C PRO A 302 -16.47 22.85 4.43
N ALA A 303 -17.62 22.72 5.09
CA ALA A 303 -17.75 22.05 6.38
C ALA A 303 -17.45 20.54 6.27
N ALA A 304 -17.95 19.86 5.24
CA ALA A 304 -17.67 18.46 4.96
C ALA A 304 -16.16 18.21 4.71
N LEU A 305 -15.51 19.04 3.91
CA LEU A 305 -14.08 18.96 3.65
C LEU A 305 -13.25 19.20 4.91
N ALA A 306 -13.61 20.19 5.73
CA ALA A 306 -12.97 20.44 7.02
C ALA A 306 -13.13 19.26 7.98
N ALA A 307 -14.31 18.63 8.01
CA ALA A 307 -14.58 17.42 8.80
C ALA A 307 -13.70 16.23 8.36
N TYR A 308 -13.59 15.98 7.04
CA TYR A 308 -12.69 14.99 6.49
C TYR A 308 -11.24 15.22 6.94
N ALA A 309 -10.71 16.43 6.71
CA ALA A 309 -9.33 16.79 7.06
C ALA A 309 -9.06 16.62 8.57
N ARG A 310 -9.98 17.06 9.43
CA ARG A 310 -9.89 16.94 10.89
C ARG A 310 -9.87 15.47 11.34
N ARG A 311 -10.78 14.63 10.82
CA ARG A 311 -10.90 13.20 11.18
C ARG A 311 -9.67 12.41 10.77
N ARG A 312 -9.07 12.71 9.61
CA ARG A 312 -7.90 12.00 9.09
C ARG A 312 -6.57 12.43 9.71
N ARG A 313 -6.51 13.67 10.21
CA ARG A 313 -5.27 14.36 10.62
C ARG A 313 -4.35 13.53 11.50
N TRP A 314 -4.84 13.01 12.61
CA TRP A 314 -3.99 12.33 13.60
C TRP A 314 -3.61 10.92 13.18
N HIS A 315 -4.51 10.20 12.53
CA HIS A 315 -4.20 8.89 11.97
C HIS A 315 -3.07 9.01 10.92
N VAL A 316 -3.20 9.89 9.94
CA VAL A 316 -2.18 10.13 8.93
C VAL A 316 -0.84 10.53 9.55
N ARG A 317 -0.83 11.50 10.48
CA ARG A 317 0.40 11.94 11.15
C ARG A 317 1.10 10.82 11.92
N LEU A 318 0.34 10.01 12.64
CA LEU A 318 0.89 8.88 13.38
C LEU A 318 1.56 7.88 12.44
N TYR A 319 0.86 7.46 11.37
CA TYR A 319 1.40 6.47 10.44
C TYR A 319 2.57 7.00 9.62
N GLN A 320 2.60 8.28 9.30
CA GLN A 320 3.76 8.93 8.70
C GLN A 320 4.97 8.92 9.66
N ALA A 321 4.77 9.28 10.92
CA ALA A 321 5.83 9.25 11.94
C ALA A 321 6.35 7.83 12.19
N LEU A 322 5.46 6.84 12.29
CA LEU A 322 5.82 5.43 12.42
C LEU A 322 6.61 4.94 11.19
N SER A 323 6.16 5.25 9.99
CA SER A 323 6.86 4.88 8.77
C SER A 323 8.27 5.51 8.70
N LEU A 324 8.41 6.79 9.02
CA LEU A 324 9.71 7.48 9.11
C LEU A 324 10.63 6.86 10.16
N GLY A 325 10.08 6.52 11.32
CA GLY A 325 10.82 5.91 12.43
C GLY A 325 11.26 4.48 12.14
N PHE A 326 10.39 3.66 11.55
CA PHE A 326 10.68 2.25 11.28
C PHE A 326 11.56 2.02 10.05
N THR A 327 11.40 2.83 8.99
CA THR A 327 12.14 2.64 7.73
C THR A 327 13.64 2.43 7.91
N PRO A 328 14.37 3.22 8.72
CA PRO A 328 15.81 3.05 8.86
C PRO A 328 16.28 1.77 9.59
N PHE A 329 15.37 1.06 10.25
CA PHE A 329 15.67 -0.24 10.85
C PHE A 329 15.66 -1.37 9.83
N TYR A 330 14.98 -1.17 8.67
CA TYR A 330 14.77 -2.17 7.64
C TYR A 330 15.39 -1.81 6.29
N GLN A 331 15.62 -0.50 6.03
CA GLN A 331 16.24 0.00 4.80
C GLN A 331 17.22 1.12 5.13
N ALA A 332 18.49 0.76 5.34
CA ALA A 332 19.59 1.69 5.60
C ALA A 332 20.95 1.00 5.38
N ASP A 333 22.01 1.80 5.18
CA ASP A 333 23.38 1.33 5.09
C ASP A 333 24.05 1.10 6.45
N GLY A 334 23.51 1.71 7.50
CA GLY A 334 24.08 1.67 8.85
C GLY A 334 24.01 0.28 9.50
N ARG A 335 24.92 0.01 10.44
CA ARG A 335 24.98 -1.27 11.20
C ARG A 335 24.31 -1.18 12.57
N VAL A 336 24.21 0.01 13.15
CA VAL A 336 23.74 0.21 14.53
C VAL A 336 22.22 -0.07 14.65
N ARG A 337 21.39 0.53 13.78
CA ARG A 337 19.94 0.36 13.83
C ARG A 337 19.50 -1.08 13.61
N PRO A 338 20.01 -1.83 12.59
CA PRO A 338 19.71 -3.25 12.46
C PRO A 338 20.17 -4.05 13.68
N TRP A 339 21.34 -3.72 14.27
CA TRP A 339 21.81 -4.38 15.48
C TRP A 339 20.83 -4.18 16.65
N ILE A 340 20.35 -2.95 16.86
CA ILE A 340 19.31 -2.65 17.87
C ILE A 340 18.02 -3.44 17.58
N ARG A 341 17.56 -3.47 16.33
CA ARG A 341 16.41 -4.26 15.93
C ARG A 341 16.58 -5.75 16.27
N ASP A 342 17.70 -6.34 15.87
CA ASP A 342 17.96 -7.77 15.96
C ASP A 342 18.21 -8.26 17.41
N HIS A 343 18.75 -7.39 18.27
CA HIS A 343 19.16 -7.79 19.63
C HIS A 343 18.26 -7.25 20.74
N LEU A 344 17.61 -6.11 20.52
CA LEU A 344 16.79 -5.47 21.54
C LEU A 344 15.30 -5.43 21.16
N LEU A 345 14.96 -4.83 20.01
CA LEU A 345 13.55 -4.62 19.64
C LEU A 345 12.83 -5.95 19.39
N GLY A 346 13.47 -6.94 18.75
CA GLY A 346 12.90 -8.25 18.53
C GLY A 346 12.58 -9.03 19.82
N LYS A 347 13.31 -8.77 20.91
CA LYS A 347 13.02 -9.34 22.23
C LYS A 347 11.88 -8.59 22.93
N LEU A 348 11.94 -7.24 22.93
CA LEU A 348 10.91 -6.40 23.53
C LEU A 348 9.55 -6.57 22.83
N ALA A 349 9.55 -6.81 21.53
CA ALA A 349 8.35 -7.05 20.74
C ALA A 349 7.54 -8.27 21.20
N ARG A 350 8.16 -9.22 21.93
CA ARG A 350 7.51 -10.43 22.45
C ARG A 350 6.94 -10.26 23.86
N LEU A 351 7.27 -9.18 24.54
CA LEU A 351 6.80 -8.92 25.90
C LEU A 351 5.49 -8.15 25.88
N PRO A 352 4.48 -8.54 26.68
CA PRO A 352 3.25 -7.76 26.82
C PRO A 352 3.56 -6.32 27.27
N PRO A 353 2.88 -5.28 26.72
CA PRO A 353 1.77 -5.34 25.74
C PRO A 353 2.21 -5.25 24.26
N SER A 354 3.50 -5.39 23.95
CA SER A 354 4.06 -5.10 22.61
C SER A 354 3.46 -5.94 21.48
N PRO A 355 3.17 -7.26 21.60
CA PRO A 355 2.57 -8.03 20.52
C PRO A 355 1.26 -7.41 20.04
N ARG A 356 0.39 -7.06 20.99
CA ARG A 356 -0.89 -6.43 20.69
C ARG A 356 -0.75 -5.05 20.06
N LEU A 357 0.20 -4.25 20.53
CA LEU A 357 0.47 -2.92 19.96
C LEU A 357 1.00 -3.04 18.53
N LEU A 358 1.89 -3.99 18.26
CA LEU A 358 2.42 -4.25 16.92
C LEU A 358 1.31 -4.72 15.98
N ALA A 359 0.49 -5.68 16.42
CA ALA A 359 -0.67 -6.15 15.63
C ALA A 359 -1.62 -4.98 15.31
N ALA A 360 -1.95 -4.13 16.29
CA ALA A 360 -2.77 -2.94 16.05
C ALA A 360 -2.11 -1.93 15.10
N THR A 361 -0.78 -1.79 15.18
CA THR A 361 -0.01 -0.90 14.28
C THR A 361 -0.11 -1.38 12.83
N VAL A 362 0.24 -2.64 12.55
CA VAL A 362 0.21 -3.16 11.17
C VAL A 362 -1.21 -3.29 10.63
N SER A 363 -2.20 -3.42 11.49
CA SER A 363 -3.62 -3.48 11.11
C SER A 363 -4.25 -2.12 10.77
N GLY A 364 -3.54 -1.01 11.02
CA GLY A 364 -4.07 0.34 10.78
C GLY A 364 -5.00 0.86 11.88
N LEU A 365 -5.09 0.17 13.02
CA LEU A 365 -6.11 0.43 14.06
C LEU A 365 -5.72 1.53 15.06
N LEU A 366 -4.47 1.99 15.06
CA LEU A 366 -4.06 3.08 15.94
C LEU A 366 -4.69 4.40 15.48
N LEU A 367 -5.41 5.06 16.39
CA LEU A 367 -6.15 6.31 16.11
C LEU A 367 -7.11 6.19 14.90
N ASP A 368 -7.75 5.03 14.74
CA ASP A 368 -8.72 4.79 13.68
C ASP A 368 -9.81 5.88 13.67
N PRO A 369 -10.01 6.57 12.53
CA PRO A 369 -10.96 7.68 12.44
C PRO A 369 -12.42 7.22 12.29
N ARG A 370 -12.69 5.91 12.16
CA ARG A 370 -14.06 5.39 12.03
C ARG A 370 -14.81 5.49 13.35
N PRO A 371 -16.06 5.99 13.36
CA PRO A 371 -16.80 6.20 14.61
C PRO A 371 -17.16 4.88 15.32
N ASP A 372 -17.35 3.79 14.56
CA ASP A 372 -17.91 2.53 15.09
C ASP A 372 -16.86 1.61 15.73
N VAL A 373 -15.57 1.93 15.61
CA VAL A 373 -14.47 1.11 16.19
C VAL A 373 -14.22 1.45 17.66
N ARG A 374 -14.77 2.58 18.15
CA ARG A 374 -14.59 3.03 19.55
C ARG A 374 -15.64 2.48 20.53
N ARG A 375 -16.61 1.69 20.03
CA ARG A 375 -17.65 1.05 20.87
C ARG A 375 -17.38 -0.42 21.17
#